data_bf648ae2a4b6196a4895ab533dc75a11
#
_entry.id   bf648ae2a4b6196a4895ab533dc75a11
#
_cell.length_a   1.000
_cell.length_b   1.000
_cell.length_c   1.000
_cell.angle_alpha   90.00
_cell.angle_beta   90.00
_cell.angle_gamma   90.00
#
_symmetry.space_group_name_H-M   'P 1'
#
loop_
_entity.id
_entity.type
_entity.pdbx_description
1 polymer ?
#
loop_
_entity_poly.entity_id
_entity_poly.type
_entity_poly.pdbx_seq_one_letter_code
_entity_poly.pdbx_strand_id
1 'polypeptide(L)'
;MAITTETLADDNFKTIIKANGLGGETKETLLDASKLSGATASPNLSIAHLYYEILGSGNLTFFFDAETDEQVATQFSGRGNYGLKKNEPRIKQEDTGISLVNPTGDVLVSTDSTVSTYNIVVEFRKEKGFTNG
;
A
#
# COMPACT_ATOMS: atom_id res chain seq x y z
N MET A 1 -8.50 -11.10 12.23
CA MET A 1 -7.29 -10.58 12.89
C MET A 1 -6.80 -9.34 12.19
N ALA A 2 -6.65 -8.26 12.91
CA ALA A 2 -6.27 -7.00 12.29
C ALA A 2 -4.76 -6.95 12.01
N ILE A 3 -4.42 -6.23 10.95
CA ILE A 3 -3.05 -5.90 10.63
C ILE A 3 -2.48 -4.98 11.72
N THR A 4 -1.21 -5.14 12.05
CA THR A 4 -0.49 -4.25 12.95
C THR A 4 0.43 -3.36 12.13
N THR A 5 0.32 -2.04 12.30
CA THR A 5 1.10 -1.09 11.51
C THR A 5 1.88 -0.14 12.42
N GLU A 6 2.99 0.35 11.90
CA GLU A 6 3.83 1.34 12.57
C GLU A 6 4.37 2.31 11.52
N THR A 7 4.20 3.60 11.76
CA THR A 7 4.74 4.63 10.87
C THR A 7 6.19 4.89 11.24
N LEU A 8 7.11 4.60 10.32
CA LEU A 8 8.53 4.79 10.53
C LEU A 8 8.99 6.19 10.14
N ALA A 9 8.31 6.79 9.16
CA ALA A 9 8.61 8.15 8.72
C ALA A 9 7.38 8.75 8.03
N ASP A 10 7.19 10.05 8.17
CA ASP A 10 6.13 10.79 7.47
C ASP A 10 6.61 12.23 7.30
N ASP A 11 7.10 12.55 6.11
CA ASP A 11 7.61 13.89 5.81
C ASP A 11 6.85 14.50 4.62
N ASN A 12 7.39 15.60 4.06
CA ASN A 12 6.70 16.34 3.00
C ASN A 12 6.52 15.55 1.71
N PHE A 13 7.32 14.50 1.50
CA PHE A 13 7.37 13.81 0.22
C PHE A 13 6.98 12.35 0.30
N LYS A 14 7.14 11.74 1.46
CA LYS A 14 6.96 10.29 1.58
C LYS A 14 6.52 9.89 2.98
N THR A 15 5.98 8.69 3.07
CA THR A 15 5.71 8.02 4.34
C THR A 15 6.19 6.58 4.24
N ILE A 16 6.74 6.06 5.32
CA ILE A 16 7.23 4.69 5.38
C ILE A 16 6.47 3.97 6.47
N ILE A 17 5.80 2.88 6.10
CA ILE A 17 4.98 2.09 7.01
C ILE A 17 5.55 0.69 7.11
N LYS A 18 5.71 0.21 8.33
CA LYS A 18 6.03 -1.17 8.63
C LYS A 18 4.73 -1.86 9.07
N ALA A 19 4.48 -3.04 8.55
CA ALA A 19 3.26 -3.76 8.91
C ALA A 19 3.53 -5.25 9.02
N ASN A 20 2.75 -5.93 9.85
CA ASN A 20 2.75 -7.37 9.92
C ASN A 20 1.34 -7.88 10.21
N GLY A 21 1.09 -9.13 9.88
CA GLY A 21 -0.21 -9.72 10.06
C GLY A 21 -0.22 -11.19 9.72
N LEU A 22 -1.42 -11.73 9.54
CA LEU A 22 -1.65 -13.15 9.33
C LEU A 22 -2.31 -13.38 7.96
N GLY A 23 -2.40 -14.64 7.57
CA GLY A 23 -3.15 -14.99 6.36
C GLY A 23 -4.65 -14.88 6.57
N GLY A 24 -5.38 -14.80 5.45
CA GLY A 24 -6.83 -14.72 5.49
C GLY A 24 -7.40 -13.35 5.81
N GLU A 25 -6.58 -12.31 5.79
CA GLU A 25 -7.04 -10.94 6.00
C GLU A 25 -7.69 -10.41 4.73
N THR A 26 -8.82 -9.71 4.88
CA THR A 26 -9.56 -9.17 3.75
C THR A 26 -9.58 -7.65 3.84
N LYS A 27 -8.89 -6.99 2.91
CA LYS A 27 -8.89 -5.53 2.74
C LYS A 27 -8.70 -4.76 4.05
N GLU A 28 -7.71 -5.16 4.82
CA GLU A 28 -7.33 -4.43 6.02
C GLU A 28 -6.63 -3.14 5.64
N THR A 29 -6.91 -2.07 6.37
CA THR A 29 -6.29 -0.77 6.07
C THR A 29 -4.83 -0.78 6.47
N LEU A 30 -3.94 -0.70 5.49
CA LEU A 30 -2.52 -0.54 5.72
C LEU A 30 -2.21 0.92 6.07
N LEU A 31 -2.84 1.84 5.35
CA LEU A 31 -2.53 3.26 5.46
C LEU A 31 -3.78 4.09 5.19
N ASP A 32 -4.10 4.97 6.13
CA ASP A 32 -5.17 5.96 5.96
C ASP A 32 -4.53 7.27 5.51
N ALA A 33 -4.65 7.57 4.23
CA ALA A 33 -3.96 8.72 3.64
C ALA A 33 -4.39 10.05 4.25
N SER A 34 -5.62 10.14 4.74
CA SER A 34 -6.13 11.38 5.33
C SER A 34 -5.43 11.75 6.64
N LYS A 35 -4.74 10.79 7.26
CA LYS A 35 -4.02 11.02 8.52
C LYS A 35 -2.56 11.39 8.32
N LEU A 36 -2.10 11.44 7.08
CA LEU A 36 -0.70 11.77 6.79
C LEU A 36 -0.49 13.27 6.82
N SER A 37 0.76 13.66 7.12
CA SER A 37 1.15 15.06 7.14
C SER A 37 0.86 15.73 5.80
N GLY A 38 0.17 16.85 5.82
CA GLY A 38 -0.14 17.64 4.63
C GLY A 38 -1.32 17.15 3.81
N ALA A 39 -2.04 16.12 4.26
CA ALA A 39 -3.16 15.57 3.48
C ALA A 39 -4.29 16.59 3.33
N THR A 40 -4.83 16.69 2.13
CA THR A 40 -5.98 17.52 1.82
C THR A 40 -7.19 16.62 1.51
N ALA A 41 -8.20 17.14 0.81
CA ALA A 41 -9.44 16.41 0.59
C ALA A 41 -9.29 15.14 -0.26
N SER A 42 -8.31 15.11 -1.15
CA SER A 42 -8.15 13.96 -2.07
C SER A 42 -6.69 13.55 -2.18
N PRO A 43 -6.10 13.02 -1.11
CA PRO A 43 -4.70 12.59 -1.14
C PRO A 43 -4.50 11.40 -2.06
N ASN A 44 -3.34 11.32 -2.68
CA ASN A 44 -2.99 10.27 -3.62
C ASN A 44 -1.56 9.83 -3.35
N LEU A 45 -1.35 8.53 -3.28
CA LEU A 45 -0.05 7.94 -2.96
C LEU A 45 0.40 6.99 -4.07
N SER A 46 1.70 6.77 -4.15
CA SER A 46 2.26 5.71 -4.98
C SER A 46 3.17 4.84 -4.14
N ILE A 47 3.33 3.58 -4.56
CA ILE A 47 4.26 2.66 -3.90
C ILE A 47 5.61 2.81 -4.61
N ALA A 48 6.59 3.31 -3.87
CA ALA A 48 7.92 3.58 -4.43
C ALA A 48 8.92 2.46 -4.14
N HIS A 49 8.98 2.03 -2.89
CA HIS A 49 9.86 0.95 -2.47
C HIS A 49 9.12 0.02 -1.55
N LEU A 50 9.45 -1.26 -1.60
CA LEU A 50 8.77 -2.27 -0.81
C LEU A 50 9.75 -3.38 -0.46
N TYR A 51 9.82 -3.71 0.82
CA TYR A 51 10.41 -4.94 1.29
C TYR A 51 9.29 -5.84 1.77
N TYR A 52 9.33 -7.11 1.38
CA TYR A 52 8.30 -8.04 1.80
C TYR A 52 8.87 -9.40 2.17
N GLU A 53 8.25 -10.02 3.16
CA GLU A 53 8.53 -11.38 3.57
C GLU A 53 7.18 -12.02 3.88
N ILE A 54 6.73 -12.90 3.00
CA ILE A 54 5.42 -13.53 3.09
C ILE A 54 5.64 -15.02 3.27
N LEU A 55 5.29 -15.54 4.44
CA LEU A 55 5.55 -16.93 4.82
C LEU A 55 4.32 -17.79 4.55
N GLY A 56 4.56 -19.04 4.19
CA GLY A 56 3.52 -19.96 3.78
C GLY A 56 3.39 -19.96 2.27
N SER A 57 2.23 -20.37 1.75
CA SER A 57 1.95 -20.26 0.33
C SER A 57 0.86 -19.22 0.13
N GLY A 58 0.72 -18.70 -1.11
CA GLY A 58 -0.29 -17.69 -1.39
C GLY A 58 0.31 -16.29 -1.52
N ASN A 59 -0.57 -15.33 -1.72
CA ASN A 59 -0.19 -13.96 -2.07
C ASN A 59 -0.69 -12.94 -1.07
N LEU A 60 0.04 -11.81 -1.01
CA LEU A 60 -0.42 -10.60 -0.36
C LEU A 60 -0.74 -9.60 -1.47
N THR A 61 -1.93 -9.01 -1.43
CA THR A 61 -2.41 -8.10 -2.46
C THR A 61 -2.61 -6.71 -1.88
N PHE A 62 -2.07 -5.70 -2.56
CA PHE A 62 -2.31 -4.29 -2.23
C PHE A 62 -3.43 -3.74 -3.09
N PHE A 63 -4.27 -2.90 -2.49
CA PHE A 63 -5.35 -2.21 -3.19
C PHE A 63 -5.27 -0.71 -2.95
N PHE A 64 -5.60 0.07 -3.97
CA PHE A 64 -5.91 1.48 -3.80
C PHE A 64 -7.41 1.59 -3.57
N ASP A 65 -7.82 2.17 -2.46
CA ASP A 65 -9.21 2.21 -2.04
C ASP A 65 -10.02 3.27 -2.79
N ALA A 66 -11.27 2.93 -3.07
CA ALA A 66 -12.22 3.85 -3.68
C ALA A 66 -13.63 3.44 -3.26
N GLU A 67 -14.60 4.31 -3.48
CA GLU A 67 -15.99 4.02 -3.17
C GLU A 67 -16.47 2.83 -4.00
N THR A 68 -16.07 2.78 -5.26
CA THR A 68 -16.44 1.71 -6.17
C THR A 68 -15.21 1.31 -6.98
N ASP A 69 -15.10 0.01 -7.29
CA ASP A 69 -14.05 -0.51 -8.17
C ASP A 69 -12.64 -0.23 -7.63
N GLU A 70 -12.40 -0.71 -6.42
CA GLU A 70 -11.06 -0.64 -5.82
C GLU A 70 -10.03 -1.20 -6.79
N GLN A 71 -8.93 -0.49 -6.95
CA GLN A 71 -7.88 -0.88 -7.88
C GLN A 71 -6.90 -1.82 -7.21
N VAL A 72 -6.68 -3.00 -7.80
CA VAL A 72 -5.59 -3.87 -7.39
C VAL A 72 -4.28 -3.21 -7.81
N ALA A 73 -3.48 -2.81 -6.83
CA ALA A 73 -2.21 -2.16 -7.11
C ALA A 73 -1.16 -3.17 -7.52
N THR A 74 -0.96 -4.21 -6.70
CA THR A 74 0.04 -5.24 -6.99
C THR A 74 -0.11 -6.41 -6.03
N GLN A 75 0.51 -7.54 -6.38
CA GLN A 75 0.53 -8.74 -5.56
C GLN A 75 1.97 -9.25 -5.41
N PHE A 76 2.27 -9.80 -4.23
CA PHE A 76 3.57 -10.39 -3.96
C PHE A 76 3.44 -11.69 -3.20
N SER A 77 4.45 -12.56 -3.35
CA SER A 77 4.58 -13.77 -2.55
C SER A 77 6.06 -13.98 -2.25
N GLY A 78 6.35 -14.76 -1.21
CA GLY A 78 7.72 -15.07 -0.85
C GLY A 78 8.44 -13.88 -0.21
N ARG A 79 9.70 -13.70 -0.56
CA ARG A 79 10.55 -12.64 0.00
C ARG A 79 11.22 -11.87 -1.11
N GLY A 80 11.30 -10.56 -0.97
CA GLY A 80 11.99 -9.74 -1.95
C GLY A 80 11.86 -8.26 -1.71
N ASN A 81 12.24 -7.49 -2.73
CA ASN A 81 12.17 -6.04 -2.73
C ASN A 81 11.58 -5.57 -4.05
N TYR A 82 10.96 -4.40 -4.01
CA TYR A 82 10.49 -3.73 -5.21
C TYR A 82 10.93 -2.27 -5.17
N GLY A 83 11.23 -1.70 -6.33
CA GLY A 83 11.53 -0.28 -6.46
C GLY A 83 13.01 0.07 -6.40
N LEU A 84 13.89 -0.91 -6.29
CA LEU A 84 15.33 -0.67 -6.22
C LEU A 84 16.00 -0.63 -7.59
N LYS A 85 15.34 -1.15 -8.64
CA LYS A 85 15.90 -1.25 -9.98
C LYS A 85 15.26 -0.25 -10.91
N LYS A 86 15.95 0.13 -11.99
CA LYS A 86 15.45 1.10 -12.95
C LYS A 86 14.12 0.70 -13.60
N ASN A 87 13.91 -0.58 -13.80
CA ASN A 87 12.68 -1.08 -14.43
C ASN A 87 11.57 -1.37 -13.45
N GLU A 88 11.67 -0.82 -12.24
CA GLU A 88 10.65 -0.96 -11.21
C GLU A 88 10.10 0.43 -10.86
N PRO A 89 9.24 0.99 -11.71
CA PRO A 89 8.69 2.34 -11.48
C PRO A 89 7.71 2.34 -10.31
N ARG A 90 7.44 3.53 -9.78
CA ARG A 90 6.44 3.66 -8.73
C ARG A 90 5.10 3.15 -9.21
N ILE A 91 4.40 2.42 -8.34
CA ILE A 91 3.06 1.91 -8.63
C ILE A 91 2.06 2.97 -8.19
N LYS A 92 1.42 3.61 -9.16
CA LYS A 92 0.52 4.73 -8.92
C LYS A 92 -0.94 4.30 -9.01
N GLN A 93 -1.78 5.05 -8.29
CA GLN A 93 -3.22 4.91 -8.43
C GLN A 93 -3.61 5.19 -9.88
N GLU A 94 -4.51 4.36 -10.42
CA GLU A 94 -5.05 4.49 -11.78
C GLU A 94 -4.07 4.19 -12.92
N ASP A 95 -2.87 3.67 -12.62
CA ASP A 95 -1.91 3.28 -13.66
C ASP A 95 -2.39 2.10 -14.50
N THR A 96 -3.39 1.37 -14.02
CA THR A 96 -3.90 0.19 -14.76
C THR A 96 -4.97 0.54 -15.77
N GLY A 97 -5.31 1.82 -15.92
CA GLY A 97 -6.37 2.25 -16.83
C GLY A 97 -7.77 2.12 -16.25
N ILE A 98 -7.88 1.76 -14.98
CA ILE A 98 -9.16 1.68 -14.30
C ILE A 98 -9.55 3.04 -13.76
N SER A 99 -10.77 3.47 -14.04
CA SER A 99 -11.30 4.71 -13.46
C SER A 99 -11.88 4.42 -12.09
N LEU A 100 -11.33 5.03 -11.07
CA LEU A 100 -11.82 4.88 -9.71
C LEU A 100 -12.91 5.91 -9.42
N VAL A 101 -13.93 5.48 -8.66
CA VAL A 101 -15.02 6.37 -8.24
C VAL A 101 -14.73 6.80 -6.81
N ASN A 102 -14.53 8.11 -6.63
CA ASN A 102 -14.23 8.70 -5.33
C ASN A 102 -13.11 7.97 -4.60
N PRO A 103 -11.89 7.94 -5.16
CA PRO A 103 -10.76 7.28 -4.50
C PRO A 103 -10.42 8.00 -3.20
N THR A 104 -10.14 7.23 -2.15
CA THR A 104 -9.83 7.79 -0.83
C THR A 104 -8.35 8.08 -0.63
N GLY A 105 -7.51 7.48 -1.49
CA GLY A 105 -6.06 7.54 -1.31
C GLY A 105 -5.52 6.50 -0.33
N ASP A 106 -6.40 5.80 0.38
CA ASP A 106 -5.99 4.79 1.33
C ASP A 106 -5.46 3.55 0.62
N VAL A 107 -4.61 2.80 1.31
CA VAL A 107 -4.05 1.54 0.80
C VAL A 107 -4.51 0.41 1.68
N LEU A 108 -5.07 -0.61 1.07
CA LEU A 108 -5.60 -1.78 1.75
C LEU A 108 -4.78 -3.02 1.39
N VAL A 109 -4.82 -4.03 2.26
CA VAL A 109 -4.07 -5.27 2.08
C VAL A 109 -4.99 -6.46 2.30
N SER A 110 -4.88 -7.45 1.43
CA SER A 110 -5.53 -8.76 1.62
C SER A 110 -4.48 -9.85 1.53
N THR A 111 -4.68 -10.94 2.29
CA THR A 111 -3.82 -12.12 2.22
C THR A 111 -4.64 -13.37 2.00
N ASP A 112 -4.08 -14.31 1.23
CA ASP A 112 -4.71 -15.61 1.05
C ASP A 112 -4.70 -16.40 2.37
N SER A 113 -5.65 -17.30 2.53
CA SER A 113 -5.73 -18.12 3.75
C SER A 113 -4.53 -19.04 3.94
N THR A 114 -3.77 -19.29 2.88
CA THR A 114 -2.58 -20.13 2.93
C THR A 114 -1.32 -19.38 3.35
N VAL A 115 -1.38 -18.06 3.48
CA VAL A 115 -0.30 -17.27 4.06
C VAL A 115 -0.29 -17.54 5.57
N SER A 116 0.89 -17.78 6.15
CA SER A 116 1.02 -17.96 7.61
C SER A 116 1.11 -16.61 8.29
N THR A 117 2.16 -15.87 7.98
CA THR A 117 2.37 -14.51 8.50
C THR A 117 3.06 -13.69 7.41
N TYR A 118 3.07 -12.37 7.59
CA TYR A 118 3.82 -11.51 6.69
C TYR A 118 4.42 -10.33 7.42
N ASN A 119 5.53 -9.84 6.88
CA ASN A 119 6.16 -8.59 7.34
C ASN A 119 6.48 -7.77 6.09
N ILE A 120 6.08 -6.51 6.11
CA ILE A 120 6.33 -5.61 4.99
C ILE A 120 6.80 -4.26 5.51
N VAL A 121 7.66 -3.61 4.71
CA VAL A 121 8.04 -2.20 4.92
C VAL A 121 7.84 -1.52 3.59
N VAL A 122 6.97 -0.53 3.55
CA VAL A 122 6.56 0.10 2.30
C VAL A 122 6.83 1.59 2.35
N GLU A 123 7.55 2.09 1.35
CA GLU A 123 7.73 3.52 1.17
C GLU A 123 6.73 4.01 0.14
N PHE A 124 5.84 4.89 0.58
CA PHE A 124 4.87 5.55 -0.30
C PHE A 124 5.37 6.95 -0.61
N ARG A 125 5.23 7.37 -1.86
CA ARG A 125 5.48 8.76 -2.25
C ARG A 125 4.17 9.51 -2.26
N LYS A 126 4.20 10.74 -1.75
CA LYS A 126 3.02 11.63 -1.76
C LYS A 126 2.93 12.26 -3.13
N GLU A 127 1.87 11.96 -3.85
CA GLU A 127 1.65 12.49 -5.19
C GLU A 127 0.79 13.75 -5.12
N LYS A 128 -0.44 13.71 -5.59
CA LYS A 128 -1.36 14.84 -5.50
C LYS A 128 -2.09 14.86 -4.17
N GLY A 129 -2.68 16.00 -3.83
CA GLY A 129 -3.57 16.09 -2.67
C GLY A 129 -2.85 16.27 -1.34
N PHE A 130 -1.60 16.69 -1.38
CA PHE A 130 -0.83 17.04 -0.19
C PHE A 130 -0.32 18.46 -0.32
N THR A 131 -0.38 19.21 0.79
CA THR A 131 0.02 20.62 0.78
C THR A 131 1.51 20.81 0.56
N ASN A 132 2.30 19.79 0.85
CA ASN A 132 3.76 19.85 0.75
C ASN A 132 4.32 19.07 -0.44
N GLY A 133 3.46 18.50 -1.25
CA GLY A 133 3.86 17.61 -2.34
C GLY A 133 3.95 18.24 -3.70
#